data_8cc98f104d184279decf9362d8f93394
#
_entry.id   8cc98f104d184279decf9362d8f93394
#
_cell.length_a   1.000
_cell.length_b   1.000
_cell.length_c   1.000
_cell.angle_alpha   90.00
_cell.angle_beta   90.00
_cell.angle_gamma   90.00
#
_symmetry.space_group_name_H-M   'P 1'
#
loop_
_entity.id
_entity.type
_entity.pdbx_description
1 polymer ?
#
loop_
_entity_poly.entity_id
_entity_poly.type
_entity_poly.pdbx_seq_one_letter_code
_entity_poly.pdbx_strand_id
1 'polypeptide(L)'
;MNTRLCAYDHLTPEQRVQLQEVKVHAEQIAFCGTIESALHSLPSQGHPAIRAYVLLADDRPVAFLLLKRLPLLAHWAEADSATLHALQVDERSQGQGLGKICLHALPEAVRQVWPEVRQLMLSVSPFNASALAFYLSQGWVECGEAYRGERRLVFKLPTAQGEHPHAVASIV
;
A
#
# COMPACT_ATOMS: atom_id res chain seq x y z
N MET A 1 16.82 -13.06 4.47
CA MET A 1 15.70 -12.35 5.12
C MET A 1 14.42 -12.84 4.53
N ASN A 2 13.55 -13.38 5.36
CA ASN A 2 12.25 -13.88 4.94
C ASN A 2 11.20 -12.79 5.16
N THR A 3 10.53 -12.35 4.08
CA THR A 3 9.54 -11.28 4.16
C THR A 3 8.15 -11.79 3.78
N ARG A 4 7.12 -11.28 4.44
CA ARG A 4 5.73 -11.50 4.06
C ARG A 4 4.86 -10.32 4.46
N LEU A 5 3.89 -9.99 3.61
CA LEU A 5 2.89 -8.99 3.91
C LEU A 5 1.75 -9.64 4.69
N CYS A 6 1.46 -9.11 5.87
CA CYS A 6 0.49 -9.67 6.80
C CYS A 6 -0.61 -8.65 7.09
N ALA A 7 -1.87 -9.08 7.06
CA ALA A 7 -2.96 -8.22 7.51
C ALA A 7 -2.77 -7.88 9.00
N TYR A 8 -3.02 -6.62 9.36
CA TYR A 8 -2.88 -6.15 10.74
C TYR A 8 -3.64 -7.03 11.74
N ASP A 9 -4.84 -7.47 11.37
CA ASP A 9 -5.68 -8.31 12.24
C ASP A 9 -5.08 -9.68 12.52
N HIS A 10 -4.14 -10.14 11.70
CA HIS A 10 -3.48 -11.43 11.86
C HIS A 10 -2.15 -11.34 12.61
N LEU A 11 -1.72 -10.15 13.02
CA LEU A 11 -0.52 -9.99 13.83
C LEU A 11 -0.72 -10.60 15.23
N THR A 12 0.35 -11.17 15.76
CA THR A 12 0.37 -11.58 17.17
C THR A 12 0.35 -10.35 18.08
N PRO A 13 -0.07 -10.48 19.36
CA PRO A 13 0.03 -9.36 20.30
C PRO A 13 1.44 -8.79 20.42
N GLU A 14 2.46 -9.64 20.39
CA GLU A 14 3.85 -9.20 20.41
C GLU A 14 4.20 -8.37 19.17
N GLN A 15 3.79 -8.82 17.98
CA GLN A 15 4.03 -8.07 16.74
C GLN A 15 3.30 -6.73 16.74
N ARG A 16 2.12 -6.63 17.32
CA ARG A 16 1.42 -5.35 17.45
C ARG A 16 2.17 -4.37 18.34
N VAL A 17 2.79 -4.84 19.41
CA VAL A 17 3.65 -4.02 20.26
C VAL A 17 4.90 -3.59 19.48
N GLN A 18 5.54 -4.52 18.79
CA GLN A 18 6.72 -4.22 17.96
C GLN A 18 6.43 -3.23 16.83
N LEU A 19 5.22 -3.26 16.26
CA LEU A 19 4.82 -2.34 15.21
C LEU A 19 4.91 -0.88 15.67
N GLN A 20 4.63 -0.61 16.94
CA GLN A 20 4.70 0.75 17.48
C GLN A 20 6.14 1.29 17.55
N GLU A 21 7.14 0.44 17.41
CA GLU A 21 8.55 0.83 17.33
C GLU A 21 8.98 1.24 15.92
N VAL A 22 8.16 0.98 14.90
CA VAL A 22 8.43 1.38 13.53
C VAL A 22 8.35 2.89 13.41
N LYS A 23 9.43 3.52 12.97
CA LYS A 23 9.53 4.97 12.82
C LYS A 23 10.20 5.31 11.51
N VAL A 24 9.66 6.32 10.84
CA VAL A 24 10.32 6.93 9.68
C VAL A 24 11.26 8.05 10.13
N HIS A 25 12.14 8.50 9.23
CA HIS A 25 12.96 9.68 9.50
C HIS A 25 12.07 10.90 9.77
N ALA A 26 12.54 11.82 10.59
CA ALA A 26 11.77 13.00 11.02
C ALA A 26 11.21 13.80 9.83
N GLU A 27 11.99 13.98 8.78
CA GLU A 27 11.56 14.71 7.57
C GLU A 27 10.47 13.99 6.77
N GLN A 28 10.27 12.70 6.98
CA GLN A 28 9.25 11.91 6.30
C GLN A 28 7.89 11.98 6.98
N ILE A 29 7.85 12.33 8.26
CA ILE A 29 6.61 12.37 9.06
C ILE A 29 5.57 13.30 8.43
N ALA A 30 6.01 14.43 7.88
CA ALA A 30 5.11 15.40 7.24
C ALA A 30 4.37 14.80 6.04
N PHE A 31 4.92 13.75 5.40
CA PHE A 31 4.33 13.13 4.21
C PHE A 31 3.51 11.88 4.54
N CYS A 32 3.96 11.05 5.46
CA CYS A 32 3.32 9.76 5.73
C CYS A 32 2.72 9.65 7.15
N GLY A 33 2.99 10.61 8.03
CA GLY A 33 2.54 10.55 9.41
C GLY A 33 3.33 9.55 10.24
N THR A 34 2.75 9.16 11.38
CA THR A 34 3.33 8.16 12.30
C THR A 34 2.48 6.90 12.30
N ILE A 35 3.04 5.80 12.80
CA ILE A 35 2.27 4.55 13.01
C ILE A 35 1.10 4.82 13.96
N GLU A 36 1.32 5.56 15.02
CA GLU A 36 0.26 5.90 15.99
C GLU A 36 -0.91 6.59 15.30
N SER A 37 -0.64 7.64 14.51
CA SER A 37 -1.69 8.37 13.81
C SER A 37 -2.41 7.50 12.78
N ALA A 38 -1.69 6.62 12.09
CA ALA A 38 -2.29 5.70 11.13
C ALA A 38 -3.21 4.68 11.82
N LEU A 39 -2.79 4.13 12.95
CA LEU A 39 -3.60 3.18 13.72
C LEU A 39 -4.84 3.83 14.31
N HIS A 40 -4.76 5.10 14.71
CA HIS A 40 -5.93 5.85 15.17
C HIS A 40 -6.98 6.06 14.09
N SER A 41 -6.59 6.03 12.83
CA SER A 41 -7.54 6.16 11.71
C SER A 41 -8.34 4.88 11.46
N LEU A 42 -7.94 3.75 12.04
CA LEU A 42 -8.65 2.49 11.91
C LEU A 42 -9.89 2.47 12.80
N PRO A 43 -11.07 2.06 12.25
CA PRO A 43 -12.27 1.86 13.08
C PRO A 43 -12.01 0.78 14.14
N SER A 44 -12.50 1.00 15.35
CA SER A 44 -12.28 0.11 16.49
C SER A 44 -12.82 -1.30 16.28
N GLN A 45 -13.86 -1.45 15.47
CA GLN A 45 -14.48 -2.74 15.15
C GLN A 45 -14.17 -3.23 13.73
N GLY A 46 -13.18 -2.60 13.07
CA GLY A 46 -12.91 -2.87 11.68
C GLY A 46 -13.96 -2.29 10.74
N HIS A 47 -13.64 -2.22 9.46
CA HIS A 47 -14.55 -1.78 8.41
C HIS A 47 -14.16 -2.48 7.11
N PRO A 48 -15.11 -3.00 6.32
CA PRO A 48 -14.79 -3.74 5.10
C PRO A 48 -14.09 -2.90 4.02
N ALA A 49 -14.16 -1.57 4.12
CA ALA A 49 -13.56 -0.66 3.14
C ALA A 49 -12.17 -0.14 3.52
N ILE A 50 -11.58 -0.61 4.61
CA ILE A 50 -10.22 -0.27 5.03
C ILE A 50 -9.45 -1.52 5.43
N ARG A 51 -8.19 -1.60 5.00
CA ARG A 51 -7.28 -2.68 5.37
C ARG A 51 -5.93 -2.10 5.74
N ALA A 52 -5.39 -2.58 6.86
CA ALA A 52 -4.02 -2.28 7.25
C ALA A 52 -3.17 -3.51 7.02
N TYR A 53 -1.97 -3.30 6.48
CA TYR A 53 -1.00 -4.37 6.24
C TYR A 53 0.35 -4.01 6.85
N VAL A 54 1.04 -5.03 7.30
CA VAL A 54 2.36 -4.92 7.90
C VAL A 54 3.30 -5.85 7.15
N LEU A 55 4.45 -5.34 6.74
CA LEU A 55 5.51 -6.20 6.21
C LEU A 55 6.31 -6.74 7.39
N LEU A 56 6.39 -8.05 7.46
CA LEU A 56 7.22 -8.76 8.43
C LEU A 56 8.52 -9.20 7.74
N ALA A 57 9.63 -8.91 8.37
CA ALA A 57 10.94 -9.45 7.99
C ALA A 57 11.42 -10.32 9.14
N ASP A 58 11.62 -11.61 8.87
CA ASP A 58 11.94 -12.61 9.91
C ASP A 58 10.99 -12.49 11.10
N ASP A 59 9.69 -12.41 10.80
CA ASP A 59 8.56 -12.29 11.74
C ASP A 59 8.50 -11.00 12.56
N ARG A 60 9.28 -9.98 12.21
CA ARG A 60 9.27 -8.69 12.88
C ARG A 60 8.75 -7.58 11.97
N PRO A 61 7.85 -6.70 12.44
CA PRO A 61 7.34 -5.58 11.66
C PRO A 61 8.45 -4.62 11.23
N VAL A 62 8.50 -4.33 9.92
CA VAL A 62 9.48 -3.39 9.35
C VAL A 62 8.83 -2.33 8.46
N ALA A 63 7.57 -2.51 8.07
CA ALA A 63 6.85 -1.54 7.26
C ALA A 63 5.34 -1.66 7.50
N PHE A 64 4.62 -0.61 7.14
CA PHE A 64 3.18 -0.49 7.35
C PHE A 64 2.54 0.28 6.20
N LEU A 65 1.30 -0.08 5.87
CA LEU A 65 0.49 0.68 4.92
C LEU A 65 -1.01 0.50 5.19
N LEU A 66 -1.80 1.42 4.65
CA LEU A 66 -3.26 1.36 4.64
C LEU A 66 -3.78 1.33 3.21
N LEU A 67 -4.84 0.57 2.99
CA LEU A 67 -5.62 0.60 1.76
C LEU A 67 -7.07 0.97 2.09
N LYS A 68 -7.68 1.83 1.27
CA LYS A 68 -9.07 2.22 1.40
C LYS A 68 -9.79 2.07 0.07
N ARG A 69 -11.06 1.65 0.12
CA ARG A 69 -11.97 1.61 -1.02
C ARG A 69 -13.31 2.25 -0.66
N LEU A 70 -14.21 2.36 -1.61
CA LEU A 70 -15.56 2.88 -1.32
C LEU A 70 -16.21 2.13 -0.15
N PRO A 71 -16.89 2.82 0.77
CA PRO A 71 -17.18 4.26 0.79
C PRO A 71 -16.09 5.14 1.41
N LEU A 72 -14.96 4.57 1.84
CA LEU A 72 -13.86 5.31 2.48
C LEU A 72 -12.78 5.76 1.49
N LEU A 73 -12.98 5.51 0.22
CA LEU A 73 -12.05 5.89 -0.84
C LEU A 73 -11.80 7.40 -0.85
N ALA A 74 -10.54 7.80 -1.13
CA ALA A 74 -10.20 9.20 -1.32
C ALA A 74 -11.07 9.81 -2.43
N HIS A 75 -11.60 11.01 -2.20
CA HIS A 75 -12.57 11.65 -3.11
C HIS A 75 -12.03 11.94 -4.50
N TRP A 76 -10.70 12.08 -4.66
CA TRP A 76 -10.05 12.32 -5.95
C TRP A 76 -9.79 11.04 -6.74
N ALA A 77 -10.03 9.86 -6.16
CA ALA A 77 -9.75 8.58 -6.80
C ALA A 77 -10.96 8.06 -7.60
N GLU A 78 -10.69 7.23 -8.58
CA GLU A 78 -11.73 6.59 -9.38
C GLU A 78 -12.42 5.49 -8.57
N ALA A 79 -13.74 5.31 -8.82
CA ALA A 79 -14.60 4.45 -7.99
C ALA A 79 -14.17 2.97 -7.93
N ASP A 80 -13.52 2.46 -8.98
CA ASP A 80 -13.04 1.08 -9.07
C ASP A 80 -11.62 0.90 -8.49
N SER A 81 -11.13 1.91 -7.78
CA SER A 81 -9.79 1.93 -7.20
C SER A 81 -9.80 1.53 -5.72
N ALA A 82 -8.62 1.15 -5.23
CA ALA A 82 -8.26 1.27 -3.82
C ALA A 82 -7.13 2.29 -3.68
N THR A 83 -7.17 3.10 -2.63
CA THR A 83 -6.14 4.11 -2.41
C THR A 83 -5.15 3.67 -1.33
N LEU A 84 -3.86 3.87 -1.63
CA LEU A 84 -2.74 3.55 -0.74
C LEU A 84 -2.42 4.77 0.11
N HIS A 85 -2.32 4.55 1.42
CA HIS A 85 -2.05 5.59 2.40
C HIS A 85 -0.98 5.14 3.39
N ALA A 86 -0.27 6.11 3.95
CA ALA A 86 0.60 5.92 5.12
C ALA A 86 1.66 4.83 4.96
N LEU A 87 2.15 4.60 3.74
CA LEU A 87 3.25 3.66 3.53
C LEU A 87 4.49 4.17 4.28
N GLN A 88 4.98 3.36 5.20
CA GLN A 88 6.11 3.68 6.06
C GLN A 88 7.03 2.48 6.15
N VAL A 89 8.33 2.72 5.98
CA VAL A 89 9.38 1.72 6.22
C VAL A 89 10.21 2.21 7.39
N ASP A 90 10.46 1.33 8.36
CA ASP A 90 11.27 1.64 9.53
C ASP A 90 12.62 2.23 9.11
N GLU A 91 12.99 3.37 9.71
CA GLU A 91 14.24 4.07 9.38
C GLU A 91 15.47 3.17 9.50
N ARG A 92 15.45 2.21 10.44
CA ARG A 92 16.52 1.24 10.66
C ARG A 92 16.66 0.23 9.52
N SER A 93 15.62 0.10 8.70
CA SER A 93 15.52 -0.91 7.65
C SER A 93 15.39 -0.32 6.24
N GLN A 94 15.44 1.00 6.11
CA GLN A 94 15.41 1.66 4.81
C GLN A 94 16.67 1.35 3.99
N GLY A 95 16.54 1.45 2.67
CA GLY A 95 17.64 1.14 1.77
C GLY A 95 17.83 -0.35 1.46
N GLN A 96 16.94 -1.22 1.94
CA GLN A 96 17.01 -2.67 1.74
C GLN A 96 15.96 -3.20 0.74
N GLY A 97 15.26 -2.31 0.05
CA GLY A 97 14.22 -2.69 -0.92
C GLY A 97 12.89 -3.12 -0.29
N LEU A 98 12.64 -2.83 0.98
CA LEU A 98 11.43 -3.26 1.67
C LEU A 98 10.17 -2.56 1.16
N GLY A 99 10.25 -1.28 0.80
CA GLY A 99 9.14 -0.58 0.16
C GLY A 99 8.74 -1.22 -1.16
N LYS A 100 9.71 -1.61 -1.97
CA LYS A 100 9.50 -2.34 -3.21
C LYS A 100 8.80 -3.67 -2.95
N ILE A 101 9.22 -4.42 -1.94
CA ILE A 101 8.59 -5.68 -1.56
C ILE A 101 7.13 -5.45 -1.17
N CYS A 102 6.84 -4.41 -0.38
CA CYS A 102 5.46 -4.04 -0.05
C CYS A 102 4.62 -3.83 -1.31
N LEU A 103 5.09 -2.98 -2.22
CA LEU A 103 4.32 -2.65 -3.43
C LEU A 103 4.10 -3.88 -4.32
N HIS A 104 5.09 -4.77 -4.42
CA HIS A 104 4.96 -5.98 -5.23
C HIS A 104 4.00 -7.02 -4.63
N ALA A 105 3.79 -6.99 -3.32
CA ALA A 105 2.84 -7.87 -2.65
C ALA A 105 1.38 -7.38 -2.69
N LEU A 106 1.15 -6.10 -3.00
CA LEU A 106 -0.18 -5.49 -2.97
C LEU A 106 -1.16 -6.09 -3.97
N PRO A 107 -0.81 -6.34 -5.24
CA PRO A 107 -1.78 -6.88 -6.20
C PRO A 107 -2.44 -8.17 -5.73
N GLU A 108 -1.68 -9.11 -5.18
CA GLU A 108 -2.22 -10.36 -4.66
C GLU A 108 -3.08 -10.13 -3.40
N ALA A 109 -2.61 -9.28 -2.49
CA ALA A 109 -3.35 -8.96 -1.28
C ALA A 109 -4.72 -8.32 -1.60
N VAL A 110 -4.74 -7.39 -2.55
CA VAL A 110 -5.99 -6.74 -2.99
C VAL A 110 -6.91 -7.73 -3.68
N ARG A 111 -6.38 -8.58 -4.53
CA ARG A 111 -7.19 -9.60 -5.21
C ARG A 111 -7.90 -10.53 -4.23
N GLN A 112 -7.26 -10.87 -3.12
CA GLN A 112 -7.84 -11.74 -2.10
C GLN A 112 -8.99 -11.10 -1.33
N VAL A 113 -8.91 -9.80 -1.06
CA VAL A 113 -9.91 -9.11 -0.23
C VAL A 113 -10.92 -8.30 -1.03
N TRP A 114 -10.51 -7.75 -2.18
CA TRP A 114 -11.32 -6.89 -3.04
C TRP A 114 -11.11 -7.25 -4.51
N PRO A 115 -11.59 -8.41 -4.96
CA PRO A 115 -11.32 -8.86 -6.33
C PRO A 115 -11.91 -7.96 -7.43
N GLU A 116 -12.87 -7.09 -7.08
CA GLU A 116 -13.47 -6.14 -8.00
C GLU A 116 -12.65 -4.84 -8.17
N VAL A 117 -11.65 -4.60 -7.34
CA VAL A 117 -10.76 -3.44 -7.48
C VAL A 117 -9.86 -3.64 -8.69
N ARG A 118 -9.83 -2.65 -9.59
CA ARG A 118 -9.10 -2.75 -10.86
C ARG A 118 -7.76 -2.06 -10.84
N GLN A 119 -7.56 -1.13 -9.92
CA GLN A 119 -6.34 -0.34 -9.85
C GLN A 119 -6.09 0.18 -8.46
N LEU A 120 -4.83 0.49 -8.19
CA LEU A 120 -4.41 1.19 -6.99
C LEU A 120 -4.10 2.62 -7.36
N MET A 121 -4.44 3.55 -6.47
CA MET A 121 -4.12 4.96 -6.65
C MET A 121 -3.50 5.52 -5.37
N LEU A 122 -2.71 6.56 -5.52
CA LEU A 122 -2.17 7.32 -4.39
C LEU A 122 -1.99 8.78 -4.80
N SER A 123 -1.89 9.64 -3.80
CA SER A 123 -1.43 11.00 -4.00
C SER A 123 -0.08 11.20 -3.30
N VAL A 124 0.78 11.99 -3.91
CA VAL A 124 2.10 12.31 -3.38
C VAL A 124 2.36 13.79 -3.50
N SER A 125 2.90 14.38 -2.42
CA SER A 125 3.28 15.79 -2.41
C SER A 125 4.34 16.09 -3.48
N PRO A 126 4.22 17.21 -4.22
CA PRO A 126 5.26 17.60 -5.17
C PRO A 126 6.61 17.89 -4.49
N PHE A 127 6.60 18.11 -3.17
CA PHE A 127 7.81 18.32 -2.38
C PHE A 127 8.47 17.00 -1.95
N ASN A 128 7.78 15.87 -2.11
CA ASN A 128 8.31 14.56 -1.79
C ASN A 128 8.88 13.89 -3.05
N ALA A 129 9.96 14.46 -3.57
CA ALA A 129 10.57 13.99 -4.81
C ALA A 129 11.09 12.54 -4.73
N SER A 130 11.57 12.13 -3.57
CA SER A 130 12.04 10.75 -3.34
C SER A 130 10.91 9.73 -3.50
N ALA A 131 9.76 10.01 -2.91
CA ALA A 131 8.61 9.12 -3.01
C ALA A 131 8.08 9.07 -4.44
N LEU A 132 7.96 10.23 -5.11
CA LEU A 132 7.51 10.28 -6.49
C LEU A 132 8.41 9.44 -7.39
N ALA A 133 9.74 9.64 -7.31
CA ALA A 133 10.70 8.86 -8.09
C ALA A 133 10.60 7.36 -7.79
N PHE A 134 10.43 7.01 -6.51
CA PHE A 134 10.26 5.62 -6.08
C PHE A 134 9.04 4.96 -6.73
N TYR A 135 7.87 5.58 -6.63
CA TYR A 135 6.65 5.03 -7.23
C TYR A 135 6.75 4.90 -8.74
N LEU A 136 7.27 5.93 -9.41
CA LEU A 136 7.48 5.86 -10.86
C LEU A 136 8.41 4.73 -11.25
N SER A 137 9.48 4.48 -10.48
CA SER A 137 10.39 3.37 -10.72
C SER A 137 9.75 2.00 -10.55
N GLN A 138 8.64 1.91 -9.79
CA GLN A 138 7.90 0.68 -9.55
C GLN A 138 6.72 0.48 -10.49
N GLY A 139 6.63 1.27 -11.55
CA GLY A 139 5.62 1.11 -12.59
C GLY A 139 4.33 1.90 -12.36
N TRP A 140 4.26 2.73 -11.33
CA TRP A 140 3.16 3.65 -11.17
C TRP A 140 3.25 4.77 -12.20
N VAL A 141 2.11 5.27 -12.65
CA VAL A 141 2.00 6.29 -13.70
C VAL A 141 1.29 7.51 -13.17
N GLU A 142 1.84 8.68 -13.45
CA GLU A 142 1.21 9.95 -13.09
C GLU A 142 -0.04 10.17 -13.94
N CYS A 143 -1.17 10.50 -13.32
CA CYS A 143 -2.46 10.63 -14.00
C CYS A 143 -3.20 11.94 -13.67
N GLY A 144 -2.46 12.97 -13.30
CA GLY A 144 -3.01 14.30 -13.07
C GLY A 144 -2.81 14.78 -11.64
N GLU A 145 -3.67 15.69 -11.22
CA GLU A 145 -3.61 16.32 -9.92
C GLU A 145 -4.65 15.71 -8.98
N ALA A 146 -4.27 15.50 -7.73
CA ALA A 146 -5.16 15.16 -6.64
C ALA A 146 -5.55 16.45 -5.89
N TYR A 147 -5.87 16.34 -4.61
CA TYR A 147 -6.26 17.47 -3.79
C TYR A 147 -5.04 18.33 -3.42
N ARG A 148 -5.18 19.67 -3.50
CA ARG A 148 -4.17 20.66 -3.10
C ARG A 148 -2.82 20.54 -3.83
N GLY A 149 -2.86 20.24 -5.11
CA GLY A 149 -1.65 20.19 -5.94
C GLY A 149 -0.82 18.94 -5.79
N GLU A 150 -1.27 17.97 -5.00
CA GLU A 150 -0.60 16.69 -4.92
C GLU A 150 -0.70 15.94 -6.25
N ARG A 151 0.33 15.17 -6.56
CA ARG A 151 0.37 14.36 -7.78
C ARG A 151 -0.40 13.07 -7.58
N ARG A 152 -1.27 12.75 -8.54
CA ARG A 152 -2.07 11.53 -8.52
C ARG A 152 -1.39 10.46 -9.36
N LEU A 153 -1.16 9.31 -8.76
CA LEU A 153 -0.54 8.16 -9.42
C LEU A 153 -1.48 6.97 -9.44
N VAL A 154 -1.36 6.16 -10.48
CA VAL A 154 -2.17 4.95 -10.66
C VAL A 154 -1.26 3.76 -11.00
N PHE A 155 -1.63 2.60 -10.49
CA PHE A 155 -1.07 1.31 -10.84
C PHE A 155 -2.21 0.36 -11.18
N LYS A 156 -2.30 -0.05 -12.44
CA LYS A 156 -3.36 -0.96 -12.89
C LYS A 156 -3.05 -2.39 -12.47
N LEU A 157 -4.05 -3.04 -11.86
CA LEU A 157 -3.92 -4.42 -11.43
C LEU A 157 -4.15 -5.37 -12.61
N PRO A 158 -3.44 -6.51 -12.65
CA PRO A 158 -3.71 -7.54 -13.65
C PRO A 158 -5.15 -8.03 -13.52
N THR A 159 -5.84 -8.17 -14.65
CA THR A 159 -7.20 -8.73 -14.66
C THR A 159 -7.11 -10.26 -14.68
N ALA A 160 -8.05 -10.93 -14.00
CA ALA A 160 -8.12 -12.39 -14.01
C ALA A 160 -8.34 -12.94 -15.42
N GLN A 161 -8.87 -12.15 -16.34
CA GLN A 161 -9.08 -12.52 -17.73
C GLN A 161 -7.81 -12.43 -18.58
N GLY A 162 -6.82 -11.68 -18.15
CA GLY A 162 -5.53 -11.57 -18.83
C GLY A 162 -4.61 -12.76 -18.61
N GLU A 163 -4.96 -13.65 -17.72
CA GLU A 163 -4.14 -14.82 -17.38
C GLU A 163 -4.44 -16.06 -18.23
N HIS A 164 -5.40 -15.98 -19.14
CA HIS A 164 -5.79 -17.11 -19.99
C HIS A 164 -5.59 -16.93 -21.50
N PRO A 165 -4.65 -16.10 -21.97
CA PRO A 165 -4.49 -15.98 -23.42
C PRO A 165 -3.91 -17.24 -24.08
N HIS A 166 -3.40 -18.19 -23.32
CA HIS A 166 -2.71 -19.36 -23.85
C HIS A 166 -3.55 -20.63 -23.87
N ALA A 167 -4.72 -20.63 -23.25
CA ALA A 167 -5.59 -21.81 -23.26
C ALA A 167 -6.24 -22.05 -24.63
N VAL A 168 -6.23 -21.07 -25.51
CA VAL A 168 -6.89 -21.15 -26.81
C VAL A 168 -5.94 -21.62 -27.94
N ALA A 169 -4.65 -21.55 -27.71
CA ALA A 169 -3.67 -21.86 -28.75
C ALA A 169 -3.43 -23.34 -28.92
N SER A 170 -4.03 -24.20 -28.15
CA SER A 170 -3.79 -25.65 -28.20
C SER A 170 -4.89 -26.45 -28.88
N ILE A 171 -5.79 -25.77 -29.56
CA ILE A 171 -6.85 -26.45 -30.30
C ILE A 171 -6.56 -26.30 -31.80
N VAL A 172 -5.66 -27.08 -32.27
CA VAL A 172 -5.54 -27.39 -33.72
C VAL A 172 -5.30 -28.86 -33.86
#